data_75256198002d107de922f03e48c15d02
#
_entry.id   75256198002d107de922f03e48c15d02
#
_cell.length_a   1.000
_cell.length_b   1.000
_cell.length_c   1.000
_cell.angle_alpha   90.00
_cell.angle_beta   90.00
_cell.angle_gamma   90.00
#
_symmetry.space_group_name_H-M   'P 1'
#
loop_
_entity.id
_entity.type
_entity.pdbx_description
1 polymer ?
#
loop_
_entity_poly.entity_id
_entity_poly.type
_entity_poly.pdbx_seq_one_letter_code
_entity_poly.pdbx_strand_id
1 'polypeptide(L)'
;MRHKICSTLVAGALALGSLFIAPAPVAADASAPRCVAPADLTRLDLPLTRTARRLAAHRLAMIVALGSSSTAGAGASSTEATYPSRLMAELARRFPTQSIIVLNRGIGGERAIDMLARFDDSVAAERPDLVLWQLGTNAVLRGYEHSKSDALIHEGIRRIKAIGADVVLIDPQFAPKVLARPESADMIELISSAAKQENVDVFHRFALMRHWHDVDGIPFEAFLSADGLHMNDWSYRCFAKALADAIADAATPDRQSGADAKAVAEEPR
;
A
#
# COMPACT_ATOMS: atom_id res chain seq x y z
N MET A 1 10.17 97.47 4.82
CA MET A 1 10.70 96.38 5.64
C MET A 1 9.82 95.12 5.45
N ARG A 2 10.25 94.16 4.65
CA ARG A 2 9.50 92.95 4.39
C ARG A 2 10.44 91.76 4.68
N HIS A 3 10.14 91.07 5.77
CA HIS A 3 10.85 89.82 6.11
C HIS A 3 10.33 88.65 5.26
N LYS A 4 11.21 88.03 4.52
CA LYS A 4 10.95 86.72 3.85
C LYS A 4 11.28 85.57 4.82
N ILE A 5 10.29 84.78 5.14
CA ILE A 5 10.46 83.58 5.90
C ILE A 5 10.67 82.39 4.87
N CYS A 6 11.84 81.77 4.98
CA CYS A 6 12.20 80.62 4.17
C CYS A 6 11.75 79.33 4.91
N SER A 7 10.77 78.60 4.37
CA SER A 7 10.34 77.27 4.93
C SER A 7 11.05 76.15 4.19
N THR A 8 11.90 75.44 4.89
CA THR A 8 12.54 74.20 4.43
C THR A 8 11.62 73.02 4.71
N LEU A 9 11.13 72.37 3.64
CA LEU A 9 10.41 71.14 3.72
C LEU A 9 11.43 69.95 3.79
N VAL A 10 11.42 69.19 4.90
CA VAL A 10 12.16 67.96 5.06
C VAL A 10 11.22 66.83 4.63
N ALA A 11 11.52 66.15 3.51
CA ALA A 11 10.83 65.01 3.07
C ALA A 11 11.41 63.76 3.78
N GLY A 12 10.67 63.22 4.72
CA GLY A 12 11.00 61.93 5.36
C GLY A 12 10.52 60.76 4.51
N ALA A 13 11.43 59.97 3.97
CA ALA A 13 11.13 58.71 3.29
C ALA A 13 10.90 57.62 4.33
N LEU A 14 9.65 57.16 4.48
CA LEU A 14 9.34 55.92 5.21
C LEU A 14 9.67 54.72 4.33
N ALA A 15 10.73 54.00 4.67
CA ALA A 15 11.01 52.64 4.10
C ALA A 15 10.14 51.62 4.81
N LEU A 16 9.10 51.12 4.15
CA LEU A 16 8.35 49.93 4.58
C LEU A 16 9.21 48.69 4.31
N GLY A 17 9.87 48.18 5.35
CA GLY A 17 10.54 46.86 5.32
C GLY A 17 9.51 45.75 5.35
N SER A 18 9.30 45.09 4.22
CA SER A 18 8.51 43.87 4.18
C SER A 18 9.26 42.72 4.90
N LEU A 19 8.78 42.37 6.09
CA LEU A 19 9.28 41.23 6.82
C LEU A 19 8.79 39.93 6.11
N PHE A 20 9.62 39.29 5.31
CA PHE A 20 9.37 37.96 4.83
C PHE A 20 9.55 36.95 5.99
N ILE A 21 8.43 36.52 6.58
CA ILE A 21 8.42 35.39 7.51
C ILE A 21 8.53 34.13 6.65
N ALA A 22 9.73 33.58 6.58
CA ALA A 22 9.90 32.20 5.99
C ALA A 22 9.13 31.20 6.85
N PRO A 23 8.35 30.27 6.24
CA PRO A 23 7.69 29.23 6.99
C PRO A 23 8.76 28.41 7.72
N ALA A 24 8.61 28.25 9.02
CA ALA A 24 9.48 27.38 9.81
C ALA A 24 9.42 25.97 9.24
N PRO A 25 10.55 25.26 9.11
CA PRO A 25 10.53 23.84 8.73
C PRO A 25 9.68 23.11 9.77
N VAL A 26 8.65 22.39 9.32
CA VAL A 26 7.88 21.47 10.16
C VAL A 26 8.91 20.46 10.68
N ALA A 27 9.25 20.56 11.96
CA ALA A 27 10.11 19.60 12.62
C ALA A 27 9.48 18.21 12.42
N ALA A 28 10.17 17.31 11.75
CA ALA A 28 9.78 15.91 11.70
C ALA A 28 9.64 15.45 13.15
N ASP A 29 8.48 14.94 13.51
CA ASP A 29 8.16 14.50 14.88
C ASP A 29 9.23 13.49 15.31
N ALA A 30 10.19 13.92 16.13
CA ALA A 30 11.31 13.11 16.59
C ALA A 30 10.86 11.95 17.52
N SER A 31 9.54 11.88 17.82
CA SER A 31 8.94 10.87 18.70
C SER A 31 8.31 9.69 17.94
N ALA A 32 8.12 9.79 16.61
CA ALA A 32 7.49 8.72 15.85
C ALA A 32 8.44 7.51 15.68
N PRO A 33 7.99 6.27 15.93
CA PRO A 33 8.82 5.08 15.78
C PRO A 33 9.41 4.98 14.35
N ARG A 34 10.61 4.39 14.24
CA ARG A 34 11.19 4.14 12.92
C ARG A 34 10.36 3.09 12.17
N CYS A 35 10.20 3.30 10.88
CA CYS A 35 9.52 2.37 10.00
C CYS A 35 10.49 1.25 9.61
N VAL A 36 10.52 0.16 10.37
CA VAL A 36 11.32 -1.02 10.07
C VAL A 36 10.44 -2.06 9.36
N ALA A 37 10.94 -2.60 8.27
CA ALA A 37 10.29 -3.66 7.51
C ALA A 37 11.36 -4.67 7.07
N PRO A 38 11.55 -5.76 7.85
CA PRO A 38 12.51 -6.80 7.53
C PRO A 38 12.22 -7.43 6.15
N ALA A 39 13.25 -7.60 5.34
CA ALA A 39 13.11 -8.07 3.96
C ALA A 39 12.54 -9.49 3.87
N ASP A 40 12.83 -10.34 4.85
CA ASP A 40 12.29 -11.71 4.96
C ASP A 40 10.78 -11.73 5.20
N LEU A 41 10.19 -10.67 5.76
CA LEU A 41 8.74 -10.54 5.98
C LEU A 41 8.01 -9.80 4.84
N THR A 42 8.74 -9.06 4.01
CA THR A 42 8.12 -8.15 3.04
C THR A 42 8.46 -8.48 1.59
N ARG A 43 9.43 -9.37 1.35
CA ARG A 43 9.83 -9.76 0.00
C ARG A 43 8.72 -10.55 -0.70
N LEU A 44 8.52 -10.27 -1.99
CA LEU A 44 7.78 -11.13 -2.89
C LEU A 44 8.74 -12.16 -3.50
N ASP A 45 8.37 -13.43 -3.53
CA ASP A 45 9.24 -14.51 -4.02
C ASP A 45 9.14 -14.67 -5.55
N LEU A 46 8.00 -14.32 -6.12
CA LEU A 46 7.72 -14.46 -7.54
C LEU A 46 7.92 -13.13 -8.28
N PRO A 47 8.38 -13.16 -9.54
CA PRO A 47 8.50 -11.96 -10.35
C PRO A 47 7.14 -11.41 -10.76
N LEU A 48 6.97 -10.10 -10.71
CA LEU A 48 5.81 -9.37 -11.25
C LEU A 48 6.03 -9.12 -12.75
N THR A 49 5.88 -10.16 -13.55
CA THR A 49 6.31 -10.20 -14.96
C THR A 49 5.57 -9.20 -15.83
N ARG A 50 4.27 -9.02 -15.64
CA ARG A 50 3.46 -8.06 -16.40
C ARG A 50 3.85 -6.62 -16.06
N THR A 51 3.96 -6.33 -14.76
CA THR A 51 4.36 -5.03 -14.24
C THR A 51 5.76 -4.65 -14.72
N ALA A 52 6.71 -5.57 -14.60
CA ALA A 52 8.07 -5.37 -15.07
C ALA A 52 8.16 -5.05 -16.57
N ARG A 53 7.42 -5.77 -17.42
CA ARG A 53 7.34 -5.50 -18.85
C ARG A 53 6.78 -4.10 -19.16
N ARG A 54 5.80 -3.64 -18.39
CA ARG A 54 5.26 -2.28 -18.54
C ARG A 54 6.29 -1.22 -18.20
N LEU A 55 6.97 -1.40 -17.06
CA LEU A 55 8.01 -0.49 -16.62
C LEU A 55 9.19 -0.46 -17.62
N ALA A 56 9.68 -1.63 -18.06
CA ALA A 56 10.76 -1.71 -19.04
C ALA A 56 10.41 -1.06 -20.39
N ALA A 57 9.15 -1.10 -20.79
CA ALA A 57 8.66 -0.47 -22.02
C ALA A 57 8.34 1.03 -21.86
N HIS A 58 8.61 1.65 -20.71
CA HIS A 58 8.25 3.05 -20.39
C HIS A 58 6.77 3.36 -20.65
N ARG A 59 5.89 2.40 -20.37
CA ARG A 59 4.43 2.54 -20.53
C ARG A 59 3.79 2.72 -19.18
N LEU A 60 2.62 3.35 -19.18
CA LEU A 60 1.81 3.47 -17.96
C LEU A 60 1.58 2.09 -17.33
N ALA A 61 2.00 1.93 -16.08
CA ALA A 61 1.69 0.76 -15.26
C ALA A 61 0.45 1.06 -14.39
N MET A 62 -0.60 0.25 -14.56
CA MET A 62 -1.86 0.38 -13.83
C MET A 62 -1.91 -0.65 -12.71
N ILE A 63 -2.03 -0.18 -11.48
CA ILE A 63 -2.18 -1.01 -10.27
C ILE A 63 -3.56 -0.78 -9.70
N VAL A 64 -4.30 -1.85 -9.45
CA VAL A 64 -5.59 -1.79 -8.74
C VAL A 64 -5.41 -2.34 -7.33
N ALA A 65 -5.70 -1.53 -6.32
CA ALA A 65 -5.80 -1.93 -4.92
C ALA A 65 -7.26 -2.33 -4.62
N LEU A 66 -7.57 -3.61 -4.73
CA LEU A 66 -8.87 -4.19 -4.39
C LEU A 66 -8.89 -4.58 -2.92
N GLY A 67 -9.94 -4.22 -2.18
CA GLY A 67 -10.02 -4.59 -0.78
C GLY A 67 -11.19 -3.99 -0.03
N SER A 68 -11.11 -4.05 1.28
CA SER A 68 -12.14 -3.57 2.20
C SER A 68 -11.78 -2.19 2.80
N SER A 69 -12.19 -1.97 4.05
CA SER A 69 -11.97 -0.70 4.77
C SER A 69 -10.50 -0.29 4.90
N SER A 70 -9.58 -1.26 5.08
CA SER A 70 -8.14 -0.95 5.12
C SER A 70 -7.62 -0.40 3.78
N THR A 71 -8.17 -0.88 2.66
CA THR A 71 -7.84 -0.38 1.32
C THR A 71 -8.55 0.94 1.06
N ALA A 72 -9.82 1.07 1.47
CA ALA A 72 -10.54 2.34 1.40
C ALA A 72 -9.87 3.47 2.17
N GLY A 73 -9.12 3.12 3.24
CA GLY A 73 -8.36 4.07 4.05
C GLY A 73 -8.97 4.37 5.41
N ALA A 74 -9.80 3.48 5.96
CA ALA A 74 -10.32 3.65 7.32
C ALA A 74 -9.15 3.77 8.32
N GLY A 75 -9.21 4.77 9.20
CA GLY A 75 -8.15 5.12 10.15
C GLY A 75 -7.09 6.09 9.61
N ALA A 76 -7.07 6.37 8.30
CA ALA A 76 -6.24 7.42 7.72
C ALA A 76 -6.86 8.82 7.95
N SER A 77 -6.01 9.83 8.14
CA SER A 77 -6.44 11.22 8.36
C SER A 77 -6.95 11.90 7.09
N SER A 78 -6.54 11.42 5.91
CA SER A 78 -6.95 11.94 4.61
C SER A 78 -6.85 10.86 3.52
N THR A 79 -7.35 11.16 2.32
CA THR A 79 -7.20 10.28 1.15
C THR A 79 -5.73 10.06 0.79
N GLU A 80 -4.88 11.08 0.92
CA GLU A 80 -3.45 11.02 0.64
C GLU A 80 -2.69 10.19 1.67
N ALA A 81 -3.23 10.05 2.87
CA ALA A 81 -2.67 9.25 3.95
C ALA A 81 -2.98 7.75 3.83
N THR A 82 -3.89 7.35 2.93
CA THR A 82 -4.22 5.93 2.67
C THR A 82 -3.03 5.20 2.03
N TYR A 83 -2.95 3.87 2.23
CA TYR A 83 -1.83 3.13 1.63
C TYR A 83 -1.82 3.16 0.08
N PRO A 84 -2.93 3.12 -0.66
CA PRO A 84 -2.85 3.18 -2.12
C PRO A 84 -2.28 4.51 -2.62
N SER A 85 -2.66 5.63 -2.01
CA SER A 85 -2.10 6.96 -2.36
C SER A 85 -0.61 7.05 -2.02
N ARG A 86 -0.22 6.59 -0.83
CA ARG A 86 1.19 6.54 -0.40
C ARG A 86 2.02 5.59 -1.25
N LEU A 87 1.46 4.43 -1.62
CA LEU A 87 2.11 3.47 -2.52
C LEU A 87 2.42 4.10 -3.89
N MET A 88 1.47 4.83 -4.46
CA MET A 88 1.67 5.54 -5.72
C MET A 88 2.85 6.53 -5.60
N ALA A 89 2.89 7.33 -4.52
CA ALA A 89 3.99 8.27 -4.27
C ALA A 89 5.34 7.56 -4.05
N GLU A 90 5.34 6.41 -3.35
CA GLU A 90 6.54 5.60 -3.11
C GLU A 90 7.08 4.98 -4.39
N LEU A 91 6.20 4.44 -5.24
CA LEU A 91 6.59 3.89 -6.54
C LEU A 91 7.10 4.98 -7.49
N ALA A 92 6.47 6.15 -7.51
CA ALA A 92 6.96 7.28 -8.31
C ALA A 92 8.38 7.72 -7.91
N ARG A 93 8.76 7.61 -6.63
CA ARG A 93 10.15 7.88 -6.19
C ARG A 93 11.15 6.81 -6.63
N ARG A 94 10.73 5.54 -6.69
CA ARG A 94 11.60 4.43 -7.13
C ARG A 94 11.75 4.36 -8.64
N PHE A 95 10.73 4.80 -9.34
CA PHE A 95 10.66 4.79 -10.80
C PHE A 95 10.39 6.20 -11.36
N PRO A 96 11.31 7.16 -11.17
CA PRO A 96 11.06 8.59 -11.48
C PRO A 96 10.80 8.89 -12.95
N THR A 97 11.17 7.99 -13.85
CA THR A 97 10.94 8.13 -15.29
C THR A 97 9.72 7.35 -15.80
N GLN A 98 8.99 6.71 -14.90
CA GLN A 98 7.84 5.86 -15.22
C GLN A 98 6.52 6.52 -14.83
N SER A 99 5.47 6.23 -15.58
CA SER A 99 4.10 6.59 -15.20
C SER A 99 3.45 5.40 -14.49
N ILE A 100 3.10 5.59 -13.22
CA ILE A 100 2.45 4.56 -12.40
C ILE A 100 1.20 5.16 -11.77
N ILE A 101 0.08 4.47 -11.89
CA ILE A 101 -1.18 4.83 -11.25
C ILE A 101 -1.59 3.69 -10.31
N VAL A 102 -1.97 4.03 -9.08
CA VAL A 102 -2.57 3.12 -8.11
C VAL A 102 -4.02 3.53 -7.87
N LEU A 103 -4.96 2.73 -8.37
CA LEU A 103 -6.38 2.96 -8.18
C LEU A 103 -6.86 2.31 -6.89
N ASN A 104 -7.43 3.11 -6.00
CA ASN A 104 -8.07 2.60 -4.80
C ASN A 104 -9.48 2.09 -5.13
N ARG A 105 -9.69 0.77 -4.99
CA ARG A 105 -10.95 0.07 -5.15
C ARG A 105 -11.35 -0.63 -3.84
N GLY A 106 -11.09 0.03 -2.69
CA GLY A 106 -11.51 -0.42 -1.38
C GLY A 106 -12.95 0.01 -1.07
N ILE A 107 -13.77 -0.92 -0.54
CA ILE A 107 -15.11 -0.63 0.00
C ILE A 107 -15.21 -1.21 1.41
N GLY A 108 -15.55 -0.36 2.38
CA GLY A 108 -15.63 -0.75 3.78
C GLY A 108 -16.56 -1.92 4.04
N GLY A 109 -16.10 -2.89 4.84
CA GLY A 109 -16.91 -4.03 5.26
C GLY A 109 -16.98 -5.20 4.28
N GLU A 110 -16.45 -5.10 3.07
CA GLU A 110 -16.51 -6.18 2.08
C GLU A 110 -15.69 -7.40 2.45
N ARG A 111 -16.20 -8.56 2.07
CA ARG A 111 -15.53 -9.86 2.03
C ARG A 111 -15.17 -10.22 0.60
N ALA A 112 -14.43 -11.31 0.38
CA ALA A 112 -14.05 -11.77 -0.96
C ALA A 112 -15.25 -11.90 -1.90
N ILE A 113 -16.39 -12.43 -1.45
CA ILE A 113 -17.60 -12.57 -2.26
C ILE A 113 -18.14 -11.23 -2.78
N ASP A 114 -18.11 -10.21 -1.93
CA ASP A 114 -18.60 -8.88 -2.29
C ASP A 114 -17.67 -8.21 -3.31
N MET A 115 -16.34 -8.37 -3.14
CA MET A 115 -15.32 -7.87 -4.06
C MET A 115 -15.42 -8.55 -5.44
N LEU A 116 -15.67 -9.88 -5.46
CA LEU A 116 -15.84 -10.63 -6.70
C LEU A 116 -17.14 -10.29 -7.44
N ALA A 117 -18.20 -9.91 -6.72
CA ALA A 117 -19.46 -9.47 -7.33
C ALA A 117 -19.30 -8.19 -8.18
N ARG A 118 -18.32 -7.33 -7.84
CA ARG A 118 -18.01 -6.10 -8.58
C ARG A 118 -16.70 -6.15 -9.37
N PHE A 119 -16.14 -7.34 -9.55
CA PHE A 119 -14.82 -7.50 -10.15
C PHE A 119 -14.70 -6.89 -11.54
N ASP A 120 -15.70 -7.12 -12.39
CA ASP A 120 -15.64 -6.69 -13.79
C ASP A 120 -15.60 -5.16 -13.91
N ASP A 121 -16.43 -4.45 -13.15
CA ASP A 121 -16.51 -2.99 -13.16
C ASP A 121 -15.36 -2.33 -12.39
N SER A 122 -14.90 -2.96 -11.32
CA SER A 122 -13.92 -2.34 -10.40
C SER A 122 -12.46 -2.71 -10.70
N VAL A 123 -12.24 -3.83 -11.40
CA VAL A 123 -10.90 -4.36 -11.67
C VAL A 123 -10.69 -4.59 -13.17
N ALA A 124 -11.50 -5.43 -13.82
CA ALA A 124 -11.25 -5.81 -15.21
C ALA A 124 -11.39 -4.63 -16.19
N ALA A 125 -12.33 -3.74 -15.96
CA ALA A 125 -12.52 -2.52 -16.77
C ALA A 125 -11.29 -1.60 -16.75
N GLU A 126 -10.51 -1.60 -15.68
CA GLU A 126 -9.29 -0.79 -15.52
C GLU A 126 -8.08 -1.38 -16.27
N ARG A 127 -8.16 -2.62 -16.73
CA ARG A 127 -7.06 -3.34 -17.41
C ARG A 127 -5.75 -3.27 -16.66
N PRO A 128 -5.72 -3.66 -15.37
CA PRO A 128 -4.53 -3.51 -14.52
C PRO A 128 -3.38 -4.36 -15.01
N ASP A 129 -2.18 -3.93 -14.67
CA ASP A 129 -0.96 -4.72 -14.80
C ASP A 129 -0.66 -5.50 -13.51
N LEU A 130 -1.11 -4.96 -12.36
CA LEU A 130 -1.02 -5.58 -11.03
C LEU A 130 -2.31 -5.37 -10.26
N VAL A 131 -2.78 -6.40 -9.59
CA VAL A 131 -3.85 -6.32 -8.59
C VAL A 131 -3.29 -6.66 -7.22
N LEU A 132 -3.42 -5.72 -6.30
CA LEU A 132 -3.18 -5.90 -4.88
C LEU A 132 -4.52 -6.23 -4.23
N TRP A 133 -4.72 -7.48 -3.80
CA TRP A 133 -6.00 -7.90 -3.25
C TRP A 133 -5.93 -8.13 -1.75
N GLN A 134 -6.45 -7.15 -0.98
CA GLN A 134 -6.55 -7.22 0.47
C GLN A 134 -7.84 -7.92 0.90
N LEU A 135 -7.72 -9.01 1.67
CA LEU A 135 -8.84 -9.86 2.03
C LEU A 135 -8.68 -10.50 3.42
N GLY A 136 -9.67 -11.27 3.85
CA GLY A 136 -9.67 -12.11 5.04
C GLY A 136 -10.23 -11.44 6.30
N THR A 137 -9.90 -10.19 6.59
CA THR A 137 -10.28 -9.51 7.84
C THR A 137 -11.78 -9.57 8.16
N ASN A 138 -12.63 -9.18 7.22
CA ASN A 138 -14.09 -9.15 7.48
C ASN A 138 -14.72 -10.56 7.53
N ALA A 139 -14.10 -11.54 6.89
CA ALA A 139 -14.49 -12.94 7.04
C ALA A 139 -14.23 -13.41 8.49
N VAL A 140 -13.03 -13.17 9.02
CA VAL A 140 -12.65 -13.47 10.40
C VAL A 140 -13.58 -12.78 11.39
N LEU A 141 -13.84 -11.47 11.22
CA LEU A 141 -14.64 -10.68 12.16
C LEU A 141 -16.13 -11.09 12.23
N ARG A 142 -16.69 -11.60 11.12
CA ARG A 142 -18.12 -11.96 11.00
C ARG A 142 -18.40 -13.45 11.00
N GLY A 143 -17.37 -14.26 11.12
CA GLY A 143 -17.44 -15.71 10.91
C GLY A 143 -17.41 -16.06 9.40
N TYR A 144 -16.77 -17.15 9.08
CA TYR A 144 -16.67 -17.66 7.71
C TYR A 144 -16.71 -19.19 7.67
N GLU A 145 -17.10 -19.69 6.52
CA GLU A 145 -17.00 -21.11 6.17
C GLU A 145 -15.70 -21.31 5.42
N HIS A 146 -14.82 -22.19 5.92
CA HIS A 146 -13.46 -22.40 5.39
C HIS A 146 -13.47 -22.76 3.90
N SER A 147 -14.19 -23.81 3.52
CA SER A 147 -14.27 -24.29 2.14
C SER A 147 -14.81 -23.25 1.15
N LYS A 148 -15.78 -22.46 1.59
CA LYS A 148 -16.34 -21.39 0.78
C LYS A 148 -15.35 -20.23 0.60
N SER A 149 -14.63 -19.88 1.65
CA SER A 149 -13.60 -18.82 1.59
C SER A 149 -12.44 -19.25 0.70
N ASP A 150 -12.00 -20.50 0.80
CA ASP A 150 -10.99 -21.11 -0.06
C ASP A 150 -11.38 -21.02 -1.53
N ALA A 151 -12.56 -21.48 -1.89
CA ALA A 151 -13.07 -21.43 -3.26
C ALA A 151 -13.13 -20.00 -3.82
N LEU A 152 -13.53 -19.01 -2.99
CA LEU A 152 -13.59 -17.61 -3.40
C LEU A 152 -12.20 -16.99 -3.61
N ILE A 153 -11.21 -17.39 -2.80
CA ILE A 153 -9.83 -16.88 -2.97
C ILE A 153 -9.26 -17.44 -4.29
N HIS A 154 -9.39 -18.74 -4.54
CA HIS A 154 -8.97 -19.35 -5.79
C HIS A 154 -9.66 -18.75 -7.01
N GLU A 155 -10.98 -18.54 -6.94
CA GLU A 155 -11.74 -17.90 -8.02
C GLU A 155 -11.22 -16.49 -8.32
N GLY A 156 -10.98 -15.68 -7.28
CA GLY A 156 -10.48 -14.32 -7.45
C GLY A 156 -9.10 -14.29 -8.09
N ILE A 157 -8.17 -15.14 -7.63
CA ILE A 157 -6.83 -15.23 -8.23
C ILE A 157 -6.94 -15.61 -9.71
N ARG A 158 -7.74 -16.63 -10.04
CA ARG A 158 -7.94 -17.06 -11.43
C ARG A 158 -8.55 -15.97 -12.31
N ARG A 159 -9.53 -15.21 -11.81
CA ARG A 159 -10.12 -14.09 -12.55
C ARG A 159 -9.09 -12.98 -12.81
N ILE A 160 -8.25 -12.64 -11.83
CA ILE A 160 -7.18 -11.64 -11.99
C ILE A 160 -6.15 -12.14 -13.02
N LYS A 161 -5.74 -13.40 -12.94
CA LYS A 161 -4.79 -13.99 -13.92
C LYS A 161 -5.39 -14.05 -15.33
N ALA A 162 -6.68 -14.33 -15.45
CA ALA A 162 -7.38 -14.41 -16.75
C ALA A 162 -7.40 -13.08 -17.50
N ILE A 163 -7.38 -11.93 -16.81
CA ILE A 163 -7.24 -10.61 -17.45
C ILE A 163 -5.78 -10.23 -17.71
N GLY A 164 -4.82 -11.12 -17.42
CA GLY A 164 -3.39 -10.95 -17.69
C GLY A 164 -2.66 -10.07 -16.69
N ALA A 165 -3.21 -9.80 -15.51
CA ALA A 165 -2.56 -9.03 -14.46
C ALA A 165 -1.72 -9.91 -13.52
N ASP A 166 -0.65 -9.33 -12.97
CA ASP A 166 0.04 -9.91 -11.81
C ASP A 166 -0.87 -9.82 -10.58
N VAL A 167 -0.67 -10.74 -9.61
CA VAL A 167 -1.47 -10.83 -8.38
C VAL A 167 -0.57 -10.79 -7.16
N VAL A 168 -0.89 -9.95 -6.20
CA VAL A 168 -0.34 -10.00 -4.85
C VAL A 168 -1.49 -9.95 -3.85
N LEU A 169 -1.64 -10.98 -3.04
CA LEU A 169 -2.58 -10.98 -1.94
C LEU A 169 -2.02 -10.19 -0.76
N ILE A 170 -2.90 -9.58 0.02
CA ILE A 170 -2.55 -8.91 1.28
C ILE A 170 -3.41 -9.50 2.38
N ASP A 171 -2.77 -10.18 3.32
CA ASP A 171 -3.42 -10.85 4.43
C ASP A 171 -4.00 -9.88 5.48
N PRO A 172 -4.76 -10.35 6.51
CA PRO A 172 -5.32 -9.52 7.56
C PRO A 172 -4.26 -8.70 8.31
N GLN A 173 -4.68 -7.60 8.93
CA GLN A 173 -3.85 -6.82 9.84
C GLN A 173 -3.69 -7.51 11.21
N PHE A 174 -2.51 -7.35 11.84
CA PHE A 174 -2.28 -7.71 13.25
C PHE A 174 -2.87 -6.62 14.14
N ALA A 175 -4.07 -6.88 14.66
CA ALA A 175 -4.84 -5.91 15.45
C ALA A 175 -5.66 -6.63 16.52
N PRO A 176 -5.91 -6.00 17.71
CA PRO A 176 -6.63 -6.63 18.81
C PRO A 176 -7.96 -7.26 18.42
N LYS A 177 -8.75 -6.61 17.56
CA LYS A 177 -10.03 -7.17 17.10
C LYS A 177 -9.90 -8.40 16.22
N VAL A 178 -8.80 -8.53 15.46
CA VAL A 178 -8.48 -9.72 14.67
C VAL A 178 -7.95 -10.82 15.57
N LEU A 179 -7.03 -10.49 16.48
CA LEU A 179 -6.43 -11.43 17.43
C LEU A 179 -7.44 -12.03 18.40
N ALA A 180 -8.52 -11.30 18.70
CA ALA A 180 -9.62 -11.80 19.54
C ALA A 180 -10.46 -12.91 18.85
N ARG A 181 -10.17 -13.21 17.56
CA ARG A 181 -10.86 -14.26 16.80
C ARG A 181 -9.94 -15.47 16.66
N PRO A 182 -10.30 -16.64 17.21
CA PRO A 182 -9.47 -17.84 17.11
C PRO A 182 -9.22 -18.27 15.66
N GLU A 183 -10.15 -17.97 14.74
CA GLU A 183 -10.06 -18.30 13.33
C GLU A 183 -9.10 -17.43 12.52
N SER A 184 -8.44 -16.44 13.16
CA SER A 184 -7.54 -15.53 12.45
C SER A 184 -6.30 -16.24 11.90
N ALA A 185 -5.75 -17.20 12.62
CA ALA A 185 -4.60 -18.00 12.17
C ALA A 185 -4.97 -18.87 10.98
N ASP A 186 -6.15 -19.53 11.04
CA ASP A 186 -6.66 -20.37 9.95
C ASP A 186 -6.87 -19.57 8.66
N MET A 187 -7.36 -18.31 8.77
CA MET A 187 -7.54 -17.44 7.60
C MET A 187 -6.20 -17.05 6.96
N ILE A 188 -5.18 -16.77 7.75
CA ILE A 188 -3.84 -16.44 7.26
C ILE A 188 -3.24 -17.62 6.52
N GLU A 189 -3.36 -18.83 7.11
CA GLU A 189 -2.90 -20.06 6.48
C GLU A 189 -3.66 -20.36 5.19
N LEU A 190 -4.98 -20.16 5.18
CA LEU A 190 -5.83 -20.34 4.01
C LEU A 190 -5.38 -19.45 2.85
N ILE A 191 -5.14 -18.16 3.11
CA ILE A 191 -4.66 -17.22 2.11
C ILE A 191 -3.28 -17.65 1.58
N SER A 192 -2.36 -18.03 2.46
CA SER A 192 -1.01 -18.47 2.11
C SER A 192 -1.03 -19.77 1.29
N SER A 193 -1.88 -20.74 1.67
CA SER A 193 -2.05 -21.99 0.96
C SER A 193 -2.62 -21.80 -0.45
N ALA A 194 -3.68 -21.00 -0.57
CA ALA A 194 -4.28 -20.66 -1.86
C ALA A 194 -3.28 -19.94 -2.78
N ALA A 195 -2.54 -18.98 -2.25
CA ALA A 195 -1.50 -18.27 -2.99
C ALA A 195 -0.43 -19.22 -3.53
N LYS A 196 0.07 -20.13 -2.69
CA LYS A 196 1.06 -21.15 -3.08
C LYS A 196 0.52 -22.08 -4.17
N GLN A 197 -0.73 -22.57 -4.04
CA GLN A 197 -1.36 -23.46 -5.02
C GLN A 197 -1.58 -22.74 -6.36
N GLU A 198 -1.90 -21.47 -6.33
CA GLU A 198 -2.11 -20.66 -7.53
C GLU A 198 -0.83 -19.97 -8.04
N ASN A 199 0.33 -20.23 -7.42
CA ASN A 199 1.61 -19.59 -7.79
C ASN A 199 1.49 -18.07 -7.88
N VAL A 200 1.09 -17.44 -6.78
CA VAL A 200 1.05 -15.99 -6.56
C VAL A 200 1.59 -15.66 -5.17
N ASP A 201 2.01 -14.42 -4.97
CA ASP A 201 2.56 -14.00 -3.69
C ASP A 201 1.51 -13.47 -2.71
N VAL A 202 1.86 -13.55 -1.43
CA VAL A 202 1.21 -12.84 -0.33
C VAL A 202 2.18 -11.80 0.23
N PHE A 203 1.75 -10.55 0.30
CA PHE A 203 2.41 -9.57 1.15
C PHE A 203 1.92 -9.75 2.58
N HIS A 204 2.78 -10.26 3.45
CA HIS A 204 2.47 -10.67 4.81
C HIS A 204 2.33 -9.48 5.77
N ARG A 205 1.24 -8.69 5.58
CA ARG A 205 0.94 -7.55 6.45
C ARG A 205 0.79 -7.93 7.91
N PHE A 206 0.17 -9.09 8.20
CA PHE A 206 0.04 -9.58 9.56
C PHE A 206 1.39 -9.79 10.23
N ALA A 207 2.32 -10.45 9.55
CA ALA A 207 3.66 -10.70 10.08
C ALA A 207 4.45 -9.40 10.27
N LEU A 208 4.37 -8.47 9.32
CA LEU A 208 4.99 -7.16 9.41
C LEU A 208 4.50 -6.36 10.62
N MET A 209 3.17 -6.27 10.80
CA MET A 209 2.58 -5.53 11.93
C MET A 209 2.85 -6.22 13.26
N ARG A 210 2.90 -7.57 13.29
CA ARG A 210 3.32 -8.34 14.45
C ARG A 210 4.77 -8.04 14.83
N HIS A 211 5.67 -7.93 13.84
CA HIS A 211 7.06 -7.54 14.08
C HIS A 211 7.16 -6.17 14.75
N TRP A 212 6.40 -5.18 14.29
CA TRP A 212 6.37 -3.86 14.95
C TRP A 212 5.97 -3.96 16.42
N HIS A 213 4.99 -4.81 16.75
CA HIS A 213 4.52 -4.96 18.11
C HIS A 213 5.46 -5.81 18.97
N ASP A 214 5.77 -7.02 18.53
CA ASP A 214 6.42 -8.05 19.34
C ASP A 214 7.95 -7.89 19.38
N VAL A 215 8.58 -7.35 18.32
CA VAL A 215 10.02 -7.23 18.18
C VAL A 215 10.48 -5.78 18.41
N ASP A 216 9.85 -4.82 17.74
CA ASP A 216 10.21 -3.41 17.87
C ASP A 216 9.58 -2.75 19.12
N GLY A 217 8.71 -3.45 19.84
CA GLY A 217 8.06 -2.97 21.06
C GLY A 217 7.10 -1.80 20.84
N ILE A 218 6.58 -1.62 19.62
CA ILE A 218 5.65 -0.53 19.28
C ILE A 218 4.26 -0.89 19.79
N PRO A 219 3.64 -0.11 20.69
CA PRO A 219 2.31 -0.41 21.20
C PRO A 219 1.24 -0.20 20.11
N PHE A 220 0.10 -0.91 20.23
CA PHE A 220 -0.98 -0.85 19.25
C PHE A 220 -1.46 0.57 18.95
N GLU A 221 -1.54 1.42 19.94
CA GLU A 221 -1.99 2.81 19.84
C GLU A 221 -1.08 3.67 18.95
N ALA A 222 0.18 3.28 18.78
CA ALA A 222 1.13 3.99 17.94
C ALA A 222 0.97 3.66 16.44
N PHE A 223 0.38 2.50 16.10
CA PHE A 223 0.21 2.08 14.71
C PHE A 223 -1.23 1.72 14.30
N LEU A 224 -2.17 1.72 15.24
CA LEU A 224 -3.60 1.57 14.96
C LEU A 224 -4.36 2.85 15.27
N SER A 225 -5.50 3.01 14.64
CA SER A 225 -6.50 4.01 15.02
C SER A 225 -7.19 3.61 16.30
N ALA A 226 -7.92 4.55 16.93
CA ALA A 226 -8.61 4.33 18.21
C ALA A 226 -9.64 3.20 18.19
N ASP A 227 -10.02 2.70 17.02
CA ASP A 227 -10.97 1.59 16.89
C ASP A 227 -10.34 0.20 17.15
N GLY A 228 -9.02 0.13 17.36
CA GLY A 228 -8.30 -1.13 17.63
C GLY A 228 -8.34 -2.15 16.49
N LEU A 229 -8.54 -1.68 15.25
CA LEU A 229 -8.62 -2.51 14.06
C LEU A 229 -7.83 -1.93 12.89
N HIS A 230 -8.13 -0.68 12.49
CA HIS A 230 -7.55 -0.08 11.30
C HIS A 230 -6.19 0.55 11.59
N MET A 231 -5.34 0.52 10.59
CA MET A 231 -4.05 1.22 10.59
C MET A 231 -4.27 2.74 10.69
N ASN A 232 -3.33 3.45 11.33
CA ASN A 232 -3.27 4.91 11.32
C ASN A 232 -2.29 5.42 10.24
N ASP A 233 -2.06 6.72 10.18
CA ASP A 233 -1.18 7.34 9.18
C ASP A 233 0.26 6.81 9.22
N TRP A 234 0.79 6.54 10.42
CA TRP A 234 2.14 6.01 10.57
C TRP A 234 2.26 4.62 9.93
N SER A 235 1.37 3.71 10.30
CA SER A 235 1.41 2.34 9.79
C SER A 235 1.02 2.25 8.31
N TYR A 236 0.10 3.07 7.82
CA TYR A 236 -0.18 3.17 6.38
C TYR A 236 1.05 3.64 5.59
N ARG A 237 1.82 4.58 6.13
CA ARG A 237 3.08 5.02 5.52
C ARG A 237 4.12 3.89 5.48
N CYS A 238 4.32 3.21 6.61
CA CYS A 238 5.29 2.13 6.71
C CYS A 238 4.93 0.95 5.83
N PHE A 239 3.66 0.55 5.84
CA PHE A 239 3.12 -0.50 4.99
C PHE A 239 3.30 -0.17 3.49
N ALA A 240 2.91 1.04 3.08
CA ALA A 240 3.04 1.46 1.68
C ALA A 240 4.50 1.49 1.22
N LYS A 241 5.43 1.95 2.08
CA LYS A 241 6.86 1.94 1.77
C LYS A 241 7.36 0.50 1.59
N ALA A 242 7.07 -0.40 2.51
CA ALA A 242 7.49 -1.80 2.45
C ALA A 242 6.92 -2.51 1.21
N LEU A 243 5.63 -2.29 0.92
CA LEU A 243 4.98 -2.84 -0.26
C LEU A 243 5.59 -2.28 -1.57
N ALA A 244 5.95 -1.00 -1.60
CA ALA A 244 6.62 -0.40 -2.75
C ALA A 244 8.04 -0.96 -2.96
N ASP A 245 8.80 -1.21 -1.88
CA ASP A 245 10.11 -1.88 -1.96
C ASP A 245 9.94 -3.29 -2.55
N ALA A 246 8.99 -4.07 -2.05
CA ALA A 246 8.69 -5.42 -2.52
C ALA A 246 8.28 -5.47 -4.00
N ILE A 247 7.39 -4.55 -4.43
CA ILE A 247 6.97 -4.45 -5.83
C ILE A 247 8.15 -4.04 -6.71
N ALA A 248 8.96 -3.07 -6.29
CA ALA A 248 10.12 -2.63 -7.06
C ALA A 248 11.13 -3.77 -7.26
N ASP A 249 11.42 -4.53 -6.21
CA ASP A 249 12.32 -5.66 -6.28
C ASP A 249 11.78 -6.78 -7.18
N ALA A 250 10.49 -7.10 -7.09
CA ALA A 250 9.86 -8.15 -7.89
C ALA A 250 9.62 -7.75 -9.36
N ALA A 251 9.59 -6.44 -9.66
CA ALA A 251 9.42 -5.91 -11.00
C ALA A 251 10.76 -5.55 -11.69
N THR A 252 11.91 -5.90 -11.11
CA THR A 252 13.22 -5.67 -11.76
C THR A 252 13.55 -6.75 -12.79
N PRO A 253 14.25 -6.41 -13.91
CA PRO A 253 14.59 -7.37 -14.96
C PRO A 253 15.47 -8.55 -14.52
N ASP A 254 16.34 -8.36 -13.54
CA ASP A 254 17.27 -9.41 -13.09
C ASP A 254 16.54 -10.62 -12.46
N ARG A 255 15.38 -10.40 -11.85
CA ARG A 255 14.54 -11.50 -11.36
C ARG A 255 13.83 -12.27 -12.48
N GLN A 256 13.55 -11.62 -13.61
CA GLN A 256 12.95 -12.29 -14.77
C GLN A 256 13.91 -13.27 -15.42
N SER A 257 15.19 -12.90 -15.59
CA SER A 257 16.19 -13.80 -16.16
C SER A 257 16.41 -15.07 -15.32
N GLY A 258 16.29 -14.97 -13.99
CA GLY A 258 16.36 -16.10 -13.08
C GLY A 258 15.14 -17.02 -13.14
N ALA A 259 13.94 -16.46 -13.34
CA ALA A 259 12.70 -17.21 -13.44
C ALA A 259 12.59 -17.94 -14.80
N ASP A 260 12.97 -17.28 -15.89
CA ASP A 260 13.00 -17.89 -17.22
C ASP A 260 14.04 -19.04 -17.30
N ALA A 261 15.22 -18.86 -16.67
CA ALA A 261 16.22 -19.93 -16.55
C ALA A 261 15.74 -21.13 -15.74
N LYS A 262 14.93 -20.90 -14.70
CA LYS A 262 14.36 -21.97 -13.87
C LYS A 262 13.23 -22.71 -14.59
N ALA A 263 12.37 -21.99 -15.32
CA ALA A 263 11.30 -22.58 -16.11
C ALA A 263 11.85 -23.47 -17.26
N VAL A 264 12.94 -23.06 -17.89
CA VAL A 264 13.61 -23.87 -18.93
C VAL A 264 14.31 -25.09 -18.34
N ALA A 265 14.75 -25.05 -17.09
CA ALA A 265 15.40 -26.19 -16.42
C ALA A 265 14.39 -27.24 -15.89
N GLU A 266 13.12 -26.89 -15.70
CA GLU A 266 12.06 -27.77 -15.22
C GLU A 266 11.22 -28.42 -16.34
N GLU A 267 11.47 -28.11 -17.63
CA GLU A 267 10.83 -28.87 -18.73
C GLU A 267 11.43 -30.29 -18.79
N PRO A 268 10.62 -31.35 -18.61
CA PRO A 268 11.10 -32.72 -18.73
C PRO A 268 11.47 -33.00 -20.19
N ARG A 269 12.68 -33.54 -20.39
CA ARG A 269 13.17 -34.03 -21.67
C ARG A 269 12.38 -35.25 -22.15
#